data_569214a8e5134118723707fe2ec7164f
#
_entry.id   569214a8e5134118723707fe2ec7164f
#
_cell.length_a   1.000
_cell.length_b   1.000
_cell.length_c   1.000
_cell.angle_alpha   90.00
_cell.angle_beta   90.00
_cell.angle_gamma   90.00
#
_symmetry.space_group_name_H-M   'P 1'
#
loop_
_entity.id
_entity.type
_entity.pdbx_description
1 polymer ?
#
loop_
_entity_poly.entity_id
_entity_poly.type
_entity_poly.pdbx_seq_one_letter_code
_entity_poly.pdbx_strand_id
1 'polypeptide(L)'
;MSLYANWELKIDDVVFKALKKIPTKNREILLSAIKLLPTNPYYGDLQKMQGEENSWRRRVGSYRIFFKIQTEEKIILVFKLKRRTSHTY
;
A
#
# COMPACT_ATOMS: atom_id res chain seq x y z
N MET A 1 -7.38 -17.47 -14.75
CA MET A 1 -6.12 -16.78 -14.49
C MET A 1 -6.37 -15.29 -14.32
N SER A 2 -5.80 -14.72 -13.29
CA SER A 2 -5.99 -13.31 -13.00
C SER A 2 -5.17 -12.44 -13.95
N LEU A 3 -5.75 -11.32 -14.41
CA LEU A 3 -5.02 -10.36 -15.23
C LEU A 3 -3.88 -9.71 -14.47
N TYR A 4 -3.92 -9.77 -13.13
CA TYR A 4 -2.94 -9.11 -12.29
C TYR A 4 -1.90 -10.07 -11.72
N ALA A 5 -1.92 -11.34 -12.15
CA ALA A 5 -1.08 -12.37 -11.55
C ALA A 5 0.41 -12.14 -11.75
N ASN A 6 0.78 -11.32 -12.73
CA ASN A 6 2.19 -11.12 -13.07
C ASN A 6 2.78 -9.83 -12.52
N TRP A 7 2.05 -9.11 -11.68
CA TRP A 7 2.60 -7.91 -11.06
C TRP A 7 3.66 -8.29 -10.05
N GLU A 8 4.77 -7.58 -10.09
CA GLU A 8 5.83 -7.75 -9.10
C GLU A 8 5.60 -6.78 -7.96
N LEU A 9 5.74 -7.27 -6.73
CA LEU A 9 5.59 -6.44 -5.54
C LEU A 9 6.96 -6.08 -5.00
N LYS A 10 7.21 -4.77 -4.88
CA LYS A 10 8.42 -4.27 -4.25
C LYS A 10 8.02 -3.43 -3.05
N ILE A 11 8.72 -3.60 -1.95
CA ILE A 11 8.43 -2.89 -0.72
C ILE A 11 9.70 -2.18 -0.26
N ASP A 12 9.61 -0.86 -0.10
CA ASP A 12 10.72 -0.06 0.36
C ASP A 12 11.05 -0.40 1.82
N ASP A 13 12.33 -0.35 2.16
CA ASP A 13 12.78 -0.63 3.53
C ASP A 13 12.10 0.24 4.57
N VAL A 14 11.77 1.47 4.22
CA VAL A 14 11.11 2.37 5.16
C VAL A 14 9.76 1.81 5.61
N VAL A 15 9.11 1.04 4.74
CA VAL A 15 7.83 0.41 5.07
C VAL A 15 8.04 -0.70 6.09
N PHE A 16 9.09 -1.51 5.91
CA PHE A 16 9.39 -2.56 6.88
C PHE A 16 9.73 -1.98 8.25
N LYS A 17 10.47 -0.88 8.26
CA LYS A 17 10.79 -0.21 9.51
C LYS A 17 9.54 0.31 10.22
N ALA A 18 8.62 0.85 9.44
CA ALA A 18 7.35 1.31 10.00
C ALA A 18 6.54 0.15 10.56
N LEU A 19 6.50 -0.97 9.84
CA LEU A 19 5.74 -2.13 10.26
C LEU A 19 6.23 -2.69 11.60
N LYS A 20 7.53 -2.61 11.86
CA LYS A 20 8.08 -3.11 13.12
C LYS A 20 7.55 -2.36 14.33
N LYS A 21 7.12 -1.13 14.15
CA LYS A 21 6.61 -0.30 15.24
C LYS A 21 5.11 -0.43 15.44
N ILE A 22 4.46 -1.23 14.62
CA ILE A 22 3.01 -1.39 14.66
C ILE A 22 2.65 -2.65 15.44
N PRO A 23 1.59 -2.61 16.27
CA PRO A 23 1.16 -3.81 16.99
C PRO A 23 0.92 -4.98 16.07
N THR A 24 1.23 -6.17 16.53
CA THR A 24 1.24 -7.38 15.70
C THR A 24 -0.05 -7.58 14.94
N LYS A 25 -1.19 -7.40 15.59
CA LYS A 25 -2.48 -7.60 14.95
C LYS A 25 -2.67 -6.67 13.75
N ASN A 26 -2.34 -5.40 13.94
CA ASN A 26 -2.46 -4.42 12.86
C ASN A 26 -1.44 -4.67 11.78
N ARG A 27 -0.24 -5.09 12.18
CA ARG A 27 0.82 -5.41 11.22
C ARG A 27 0.39 -6.53 10.29
N GLU A 28 -0.24 -7.55 10.83
CA GLU A 28 -0.71 -8.68 10.01
C GLU A 28 -1.78 -8.26 9.02
N ILE A 29 -2.69 -7.40 9.45
CA ILE A 29 -3.73 -6.88 8.56
C ILE A 29 -3.10 -6.07 7.43
N LEU A 30 -2.13 -5.22 7.76
CA LEU A 30 -1.46 -4.40 6.78
C LEU A 30 -0.65 -5.23 5.79
N LEU A 31 0.07 -6.22 6.29
CA LEU A 31 0.84 -7.11 5.41
C LEU A 31 -0.07 -7.88 4.46
N SER A 32 -1.21 -8.33 4.94
CA SER A 32 -2.18 -9.01 4.09
C SER A 32 -2.67 -8.09 2.98
N ALA A 33 -2.98 -6.84 3.33
CA ALA A 33 -3.43 -5.87 2.32
C ALA A 33 -2.34 -5.59 1.29
N ILE A 34 -1.10 -5.45 1.75
CA ILE A 34 0.04 -5.21 0.84
C ILE A 34 0.22 -6.39 -0.11
N LYS A 35 0.14 -7.61 0.42
CA LYS A 35 0.35 -8.81 -0.39
C LYS A 35 -0.74 -9.00 -1.44
N LEU A 36 -1.91 -8.43 -1.22
CA LEU A 36 -3.00 -8.51 -2.19
C LEU A 36 -2.87 -7.50 -3.33
N LEU A 37 -2.03 -6.48 -3.17
CA LEU A 37 -1.89 -5.46 -4.20
C LEU A 37 -1.52 -6.02 -5.57
N PRO A 38 -0.57 -6.96 -5.69
CA PRO A 38 -0.26 -7.50 -7.01
C PRO A 38 -1.42 -8.25 -7.67
N THR A 39 -2.34 -8.77 -6.86
CA THR A 39 -3.50 -9.47 -7.39
C THR A 39 -4.52 -8.50 -7.95
N ASN A 40 -4.74 -7.39 -7.25
CA ASN A 40 -5.66 -6.37 -7.72
C ASN A 40 -5.27 -5.03 -7.08
N PRO A 41 -4.40 -4.26 -7.75
CA PRO A 41 -3.90 -3.01 -7.17
C PRO A 41 -4.96 -1.92 -7.06
N TYR A 42 -6.08 -2.09 -7.73
CA TYR A 42 -7.14 -1.08 -7.71
C TYR A 42 -8.28 -1.44 -6.76
N TYR A 43 -8.08 -2.47 -5.94
CA TYR A 43 -9.11 -2.91 -5.01
C TYR A 43 -9.06 -2.13 -3.71
N GLY A 44 -10.23 -1.88 -3.15
CA GLY A 44 -10.33 -1.32 -1.81
C GLY A 44 -10.51 0.18 -1.79
N ASP A 45 -10.26 0.76 -0.64
CA ASP A 45 -10.43 2.19 -0.41
C ASP A 45 -9.21 2.95 -0.92
N LEU A 46 -9.25 3.29 -2.19
CA LEU A 46 -8.14 3.93 -2.89
C LEU A 46 -8.40 5.38 -3.17
N GLN A 47 -7.34 6.17 -3.13
CA GLN A 47 -7.37 7.53 -3.55
C GLN A 47 -6.10 7.85 -4.32
N LYS A 48 -6.25 8.41 -5.51
CA LYS A 48 -5.10 8.83 -6.30
C LYS A 48 -4.48 10.07 -5.68
N MET A 49 -3.16 10.10 -5.61
CA MET A 49 -2.46 11.24 -5.03
C MET A 49 -2.32 12.34 -6.06
N GLN A 50 -2.66 13.55 -5.64
CA GLN A 50 -2.56 14.71 -6.52
C GLN A 50 -1.10 15.08 -6.74
N GLY A 51 -0.80 15.49 -7.97
CA GLY A 51 0.52 15.96 -8.32
C GLY A 51 1.55 14.88 -8.55
N GLU A 52 1.19 13.62 -8.37
CA GLU A 52 2.09 12.51 -8.60
C GLU A 52 1.43 11.48 -9.50
N GLU A 53 2.05 11.20 -10.62
CA GLU A 53 1.53 10.19 -11.51
C GLU A 53 1.70 8.81 -10.93
N ASN A 54 0.70 7.98 -11.15
CA ASN A 54 0.73 6.56 -10.76
C ASN A 54 0.92 6.32 -9.28
N SER A 55 0.66 7.33 -8.46
CA SER A 55 0.78 7.20 -7.00
C SER A 55 -0.60 7.13 -6.38
N TRP A 56 -0.76 6.16 -5.48
CA TRP A 56 -2.03 5.85 -4.87
C TRP A 56 -1.88 5.66 -3.38
N ARG A 57 -2.98 5.85 -2.70
CA ARG A 57 -3.05 5.68 -1.27
C ARG A 57 -4.22 4.76 -0.97
N ARG A 58 -3.97 3.69 -0.23
CA ARG A 58 -5.02 2.80 0.21
C ARG A 58 -5.18 2.90 1.71
N ARG A 59 -6.39 3.16 2.14
CA ARG A 59 -6.70 3.24 3.56
C ARG A 59 -7.06 1.85 4.08
N VAL A 60 -6.41 1.45 5.17
CA VAL A 60 -6.67 0.19 5.83
C VAL A 60 -6.74 0.48 7.33
N GLY A 61 -7.95 0.52 7.87
CA GLY A 61 -8.13 0.87 9.28
C GLY A 61 -7.59 2.25 9.59
N SER A 62 -6.70 2.32 10.56
CA SER A 62 -6.09 3.58 10.97
C SER A 62 -4.83 3.93 10.19
N TYR A 63 -4.53 3.18 9.14
CA TYR A 63 -3.29 3.32 8.40
C TYR A 63 -3.55 3.61 6.94
N ARG A 64 -2.52 4.17 6.29
CA ARG A 64 -2.53 4.43 4.85
C ARG A 64 -1.30 3.82 4.23
N ILE A 65 -1.52 3.05 3.18
CA ILE A 65 -0.46 2.43 2.40
C ILE A 65 -0.30 3.24 1.13
N PHE A 66 0.91 3.75 0.90
CA PHE A 66 1.22 4.54 -0.28
C PHE A 66 2.00 3.67 -1.25
N PHE A 67 1.55 3.62 -2.48
CA PHE A 67 2.20 2.79 -3.47
C PHE A 67 2.09 3.38 -4.86
N LYS A 68 3.00 2.98 -5.72
CA LYS A 68 3.00 3.35 -7.13
C LYS A 68 2.63 2.14 -7.97
N ILE A 69 1.84 2.37 -8.99
CA ILE A 69 1.49 1.33 -9.96
C ILE A 69 2.24 1.66 -11.24
N GLN A 70 3.30 0.92 -11.49
CA GLN A 70 4.14 1.10 -12.67
C GLN A 70 3.67 0.11 -13.73
N THR A 71 2.75 0.56 -14.58
CA THR A 71 2.06 -0.33 -15.48
C THR A 71 2.95 -0.94 -16.55
N GLU A 72 3.91 -0.18 -17.05
CA GLU A 72 4.79 -0.69 -18.10
C GLU A 72 5.67 -1.82 -17.58
N GLU A 73 6.23 -1.65 -16.40
CA GLU A 73 7.09 -2.64 -15.78
C GLU A 73 6.31 -3.71 -15.04
N LYS A 74 5.03 -3.48 -14.83
CA LYS A 74 4.17 -4.35 -14.03
C LYS A 74 4.69 -4.51 -12.61
N ILE A 75 5.03 -3.39 -12.00
CA ILE A 75 5.55 -3.33 -10.64
C ILE A 75 4.61 -2.53 -9.76
N ILE A 76 4.34 -3.06 -8.58
CA ILE A 76 3.68 -2.34 -7.50
C ILE A 76 4.76 -2.02 -6.49
N LEU A 77 5.04 -0.74 -6.29
CA LEU A 77 6.06 -0.30 -5.34
C LEU A 77 5.39 0.35 -4.14
N VAL A 78 5.47 -0.32 -2.99
CA VAL A 78 4.98 0.26 -1.73
C VAL A 78 6.12 1.07 -1.14
N PHE A 79 5.93 2.38 -1.04
CA PHE A 79 7.02 3.26 -0.65
C PHE A 79 6.80 4.00 0.66
N LYS A 80 5.61 3.90 1.26
CA LYS A 80 5.36 4.62 2.50
C LYS A 80 4.19 3.99 3.24
N LEU A 81 4.26 4.01 4.55
CA LEU A 81 3.19 3.55 5.41
C LEU A 81 3.04 4.57 6.52
N LYS A 82 1.83 5.08 6.69
CA LYS A 82 1.57 6.11 7.66
C LYS A 82 0.34 5.75 8.48
N ARG A 83 0.39 6.08 9.77
CA ARG A 83 -0.78 5.99 10.60
C ARG A 83 -1.61 7.25 10.42
N ARG A 84 -2.90 7.08 10.25
CA ARG A 84 -3.79 8.23 10.23
C ARG A 84 -3.81 8.84 11.62
N THR A 85 -3.57 10.14 11.68
CA THR A 85 -3.77 10.83 12.94
C THR A 85 -5.17 11.40 12.90
N SER A 86 -5.95 11.01 13.84
CA SER A 86 -7.26 11.60 13.96
C SER A 86 -7.13 12.74 14.93
N HIS A 87 -6.68 13.83 14.40
CA HIS A 87 -6.68 15.01 15.19
C HIS A 87 -7.93 15.73 14.96
N THR A 88 -8.59 15.96 16.00
CA THR A 88 -9.73 16.82 15.92
C THR A 88 -9.50 17.95 16.83
N TYR A 89 -9.71 19.03 16.39
CA TYR A 89 -9.73 20.20 17.23
C TYR A 89 -10.74 21.14 16.76
#